data_b04c0a7a1fa35ff440151d22c9abdcc4
#
_entry.id   b04c0a7a1fa35ff440151d22c9abdcc4
#
_cell.length_a   1.000
_cell.length_b   1.000
_cell.length_c   1.000
_cell.angle_alpha   90.00
_cell.angle_beta   90.00
_cell.angle_gamma   90.00
#
_symmetry.space_group_name_H-M   'P 1'
#
loop_
_entity.id
_entity.type
_entity.pdbx_description
1 polymer ?
#
loop_
_entity_poly.entity_id
_entity_poly.type
_entity_poly.pdbx_seq_one_letter_code
_entity_poly.pdbx_strand_id
1 'polypeptide(L)'
;MYKRQEFLFRGGDITTGSSVSASPEAMLEGSRLHRKIQRGQKATYQSEVPLKMEWQEEGYDLVLEGRADGIDKTEVNKDRFSDVDGMNQTESDEEKLQHVIGMNQIESNEEKLTYVDEIKCVYRDVEEIEEADILHLAQAKCYAYMYGVKQDLEKIGVQITYCHLETEQIKRIFYCYTMGELSLWFAEVLDAYRMWAAYYVEAREKRNASIQALQFPFSFRPGQKKMTAIAYQAMENKKHIFLQAPTGAGKTISTLYPALKELGAEKAENIFYLTAKTITRTVAQEAFEVLREKGMKYKVVTI
;
A
#
# COMPACT_ATOMS: atom_id res chain seq x y z
N MET A 1 1.46 2.33 5.24
CA MET A 1 1.01 2.53 3.87
C MET A 1 0.51 1.19 3.35
N TYR A 2 -0.81 0.99 3.24
CA TYR A 2 -1.33 -0.27 2.70
C TYR A 2 -1.07 -0.29 1.21
N LYS A 3 -0.56 -1.41 0.69
CA LYS A 3 -0.44 -1.61 -0.75
C LYS A 3 -1.85 -1.69 -1.33
N ARG A 4 -2.34 -0.60 -1.88
CA ARG A 4 -3.73 -0.41 -2.31
C ARG A 4 -4.18 -1.45 -3.35
N GLN A 5 -3.25 -1.90 -4.19
CA GLN A 5 -3.49 -2.96 -5.17
C GLN A 5 -3.87 -4.30 -4.52
N GLU A 6 -3.25 -4.66 -3.40
CA GLU A 6 -3.57 -5.89 -2.68
C GLU A 6 -5.02 -5.93 -2.21
N PHE A 7 -5.60 -4.76 -1.88
CA PHE A 7 -6.98 -4.66 -1.44
C PHE A 7 -7.99 -4.90 -2.56
N LEU A 8 -7.71 -4.38 -3.77
CA LEU A 8 -8.63 -4.46 -4.91
C LEU A 8 -8.57 -5.81 -5.62
N PHE A 9 -7.43 -6.47 -5.60
CA PHE A 9 -7.19 -7.73 -6.32
C PHE A 9 -7.18 -8.98 -5.43
N ARG A 10 -7.21 -8.83 -4.10
CA ARG A 10 -7.44 -9.96 -3.20
C ARG A 10 -8.94 -10.27 -3.17
N GLY A 11 -9.35 -11.23 -3.97
CA GLY A 11 -10.66 -11.86 -3.81
C GLY A 11 -10.67 -12.75 -2.57
N GLY A 12 -11.49 -12.41 -1.57
CA GLY A 12 -11.72 -13.26 -0.41
C GLY A 12 -11.04 -12.83 0.89
N ASP A 13 -11.08 -13.69 1.88
CA ASP A 13 -10.58 -13.48 3.24
C ASP A 13 -9.13 -13.01 3.27
N ILE A 14 -8.80 -12.22 4.30
CA ILE A 14 -7.42 -11.93 4.68
C ILE A 14 -6.77 -13.27 5.03
N THR A 15 -6.41 -14.01 4.01
CA THR A 15 -5.51 -15.14 4.23
C THR A 15 -4.17 -14.53 4.59
N THR A 16 -3.67 -14.87 5.75
CA THR A 16 -2.23 -14.87 6.04
C THR A 16 -1.56 -15.88 5.10
N GLY A 17 -2.00 -15.85 3.82
CA GLY A 17 -1.51 -16.73 2.78
C GLY A 17 -0.06 -16.39 2.55
N SER A 18 0.78 -17.35 2.75
CA SER A 18 2.07 -17.66 2.12
C SER A 18 3.02 -16.52 1.69
N SER A 19 2.78 -15.27 2.07
CA SER A 19 3.91 -14.40 2.31
C SER A 19 4.54 -14.94 3.60
N VAL A 20 5.43 -15.93 3.46
CA VAL A 20 6.51 -16.12 4.41
C VAL A 20 6.91 -14.70 4.76
N SER A 21 6.67 -14.28 6.00
CA SER A 21 7.15 -12.98 6.48
C SER A 21 8.63 -12.98 6.14
N ALA A 22 9.00 -12.21 5.12
CA ALA A 22 10.36 -12.27 4.59
C ALA A 22 11.27 -12.02 5.78
N SER A 23 12.15 -12.94 6.10
CA SER A 23 13.06 -12.74 7.22
C SER A 23 13.83 -11.45 6.98
N PRO A 24 14.31 -10.76 8.02
CA PRO A 24 15.11 -9.55 7.83
C PRO A 24 16.28 -9.76 6.85
N GLU A 25 16.84 -10.98 6.83
CA GLU A 25 17.89 -11.38 5.90
C GLU A 25 17.40 -11.42 4.45
N ALA A 26 16.21 -11.99 4.20
CA ALA A 26 15.60 -12.03 2.87
C ALA A 26 15.27 -10.62 2.35
N MET A 27 14.85 -9.70 3.23
CA MET A 27 14.59 -8.31 2.86
C MET A 27 15.90 -7.57 2.49
N LEU A 28 16.98 -7.82 3.23
CA LEU A 28 18.30 -7.23 2.93
C LEU A 28 18.85 -7.77 1.62
N GLU A 29 18.75 -9.09 1.40
CA GLU A 29 19.20 -9.74 0.18
C GLU A 29 18.39 -9.29 -1.04
N GLY A 30 17.06 -9.22 -0.92
CA GLY A 30 16.20 -8.66 -1.96
C GLY A 30 16.61 -7.23 -2.33
N SER A 31 16.88 -6.39 -1.33
CA SER A 31 17.33 -5.01 -1.56
C SER A 31 18.73 -4.94 -2.22
N ARG A 32 19.60 -5.91 -1.95
CA ARG A 32 20.92 -6.02 -2.59
C ARG A 32 20.78 -6.37 -4.07
N LEU A 33 20.00 -7.40 -4.36
CA LEU A 33 19.75 -7.88 -5.73
C LEU A 33 19.04 -6.84 -6.58
N HIS A 34 18.05 -6.18 -6.03
CA HIS A 34 17.34 -5.08 -6.67
C HIS A 34 18.32 -4.00 -7.17
N ARG A 35 19.18 -3.51 -6.29
CA ARG A 35 20.23 -2.53 -6.66
C ARG A 35 21.26 -3.09 -7.65
N LYS A 36 21.57 -4.40 -7.57
CA LYS A 36 22.48 -5.04 -8.53
C LYS A 36 21.89 -5.06 -9.93
N ILE A 37 20.60 -5.42 -10.05
CA ILE A 37 19.86 -5.44 -11.31
C ILE A 37 19.79 -4.03 -11.90
N GLN A 38 19.41 -3.03 -11.11
CA GLN A 38 19.34 -1.63 -11.55
C GLN A 38 20.68 -1.10 -12.07
N ARG A 39 21.79 -1.41 -11.38
CA ARG A 39 23.15 -0.98 -11.80
C ARG A 39 23.66 -1.67 -13.05
N GLY A 40 23.15 -2.87 -13.35
CA GLY A 40 23.49 -3.63 -14.55
C GLY A 40 22.74 -3.19 -15.80
N GLN A 41 21.85 -2.21 -15.71
CA GLN A 41 21.05 -1.73 -16.84
C GLN A 41 21.84 -0.74 -17.73
N LYS A 42 21.28 -0.45 -18.90
CA LYS A 42 21.84 0.50 -19.86
C LYS A 42 21.76 1.95 -19.34
N ALA A 43 22.49 2.86 -19.96
CA ALA A 43 22.46 4.29 -19.62
C ALA A 43 21.09 4.96 -19.83
N THR A 44 20.22 4.38 -20.64
CA THR A 44 18.85 4.84 -20.88
C THR A 44 17.89 4.51 -19.73
N TYR A 45 18.28 3.60 -18.85
CA TYR A 45 17.48 3.16 -17.70
C TYR A 45 17.59 4.14 -16.54
N GLN A 46 16.45 4.64 -16.08
CA GLN A 46 16.31 5.49 -14.90
C GLN A 46 15.77 4.67 -13.74
N SER A 47 16.56 4.46 -12.69
CA SER A 47 16.14 3.75 -11.49
C SER A 47 15.40 4.66 -10.52
N GLU A 48 14.49 4.07 -9.70
CA GLU A 48 13.82 4.73 -8.57
C GLU A 48 13.05 6.00 -8.98
N VAL A 49 12.27 5.94 -10.06
CA VAL A 49 11.58 7.11 -10.60
C VAL A 49 10.33 7.46 -9.76
N PRO A 50 10.29 8.62 -9.11
CA PRO A 50 9.13 9.04 -8.33
C PRO A 50 8.00 9.47 -9.25
N LEU A 51 6.80 8.96 -8.94
CA LEU A 51 5.57 9.24 -9.68
C LEU A 51 4.48 9.68 -8.70
N LYS A 52 3.69 10.68 -9.12
CA LYS A 52 2.59 11.19 -8.33
C LYS A 52 1.47 11.69 -9.24
N MET A 53 0.23 11.35 -8.89
CA MET A 53 -0.99 11.92 -9.47
C MET A 53 -1.98 12.28 -8.36
N GLU A 54 -2.79 13.28 -8.61
CA GLU A 54 -3.76 13.81 -7.66
C GLU A 54 -5.12 14.00 -8.34
N TRP A 55 -6.19 13.68 -7.63
CA TRP A 55 -7.56 13.92 -8.04
C TRP A 55 -8.31 14.63 -6.92
N GLN A 56 -9.04 15.65 -7.28
CA GLN A 56 -9.93 16.35 -6.37
C GLN A 56 -11.30 15.69 -6.40
N GLU A 57 -11.76 15.26 -5.23
CA GLU A 57 -13.07 14.67 -5.02
C GLU A 57 -13.89 15.58 -4.09
N GLU A 58 -15.19 15.32 -3.98
CA GLU A 58 -16.04 16.08 -3.06
C GLU A 58 -15.65 15.80 -1.60
N GLY A 59 -15.04 16.79 -0.95
CA GLY A 59 -14.64 16.72 0.45
C GLY A 59 -13.28 16.07 0.75
N TYR A 60 -12.53 15.58 -0.26
CA TYR A 60 -11.20 15.02 -0.07
C TYR A 60 -10.38 14.99 -1.36
N ASP A 61 -9.07 14.92 -1.23
CA ASP A 61 -8.16 14.70 -2.35
C ASP A 61 -7.66 13.25 -2.35
N LEU A 62 -7.65 12.62 -3.53
CA LEU A 62 -6.99 11.34 -3.74
C LEU A 62 -5.57 11.59 -4.27
N VAL A 63 -4.58 11.06 -3.57
CA VAL A 63 -3.19 11.15 -3.97
C VAL A 63 -2.66 9.73 -4.16
N LEU A 64 -2.25 9.42 -5.39
CA LEU A 64 -1.50 8.22 -5.71
C LEU A 64 -0.03 8.60 -5.92
N GLU A 65 0.82 8.06 -5.08
CA GLU A 65 2.26 8.26 -5.20
C GLU A 65 2.99 6.93 -5.05
N GLY A 66 4.10 6.82 -5.72
CA GLY A 66 4.95 5.64 -5.65
C GLY A 66 6.27 5.89 -6.35
N ARG A 67 7.05 4.84 -6.45
CA ARG A 67 8.37 4.88 -7.09
C ARG A 67 8.50 3.64 -7.95
N ALA A 68 8.59 3.84 -9.28
CA ALA A 68 8.88 2.77 -10.20
C ALA A 68 10.33 2.32 -10.02
N ASP A 69 10.56 1.01 -9.98
CA ASP A 69 11.90 0.45 -9.83
C ASP A 69 12.82 0.87 -10.96
N GLY A 70 12.26 0.95 -12.18
CA GLY A 70 12.98 1.48 -13.33
C GLY A 70 12.08 1.92 -14.46
N ILE A 71 12.60 2.83 -15.28
CA ILE A 71 11.99 3.23 -16.55
C ILE A 71 13.10 3.30 -17.60
N ASP A 72 12.91 2.58 -18.70
CA ASP A 72 13.87 2.57 -19.81
C ASP A 72 13.24 3.11 -21.10
N LYS A 73 14.04 3.83 -21.89
CA LYS A 73 13.69 4.42 -23.18
C LYS A 73 14.52 3.77 -24.28
N THR A 74 14.40 2.46 -24.41
CA THR A 74 15.21 1.68 -25.36
C THR A 74 14.42 1.36 -26.62
N GLU A 75 15.13 1.25 -27.74
CA GLU A 75 14.61 0.58 -28.95
C GLU A 75 14.37 -0.89 -28.63
N VAL A 76 13.12 -1.33 -28.67
CA VAL A 76 12.76 -2.72 -28.36
C VAL A 76 12.83 -3.53 -29.65
N ASN A 77 13.72 -4.51 -29.68
CA ASN A 77 13.80 -5.47 -30.77
C ASN A 77 12.62 -6.45 -30.70
N LYS A 78 12.01 -6.80 -31.84
CA LYS A 78 10.90 -7.76 -31.93
C LYS A 78 11.15 -9.11 -31.23
N ASP A 79 12.42 -9.51 -31.14
CA ASP A 79 12.83 -10.79 -30.52
C ASP A 79 12.48 -10.89 -29.03
N ARG A 80 12.16 -9.78 -28.33
CA ARG A 80 11.69 -9.80 -26.94
C ARG A 80 10.21 -10.20 -26.80
N PHE A 81 9.46 -10.23 -27.89
CA PHE A 81 8.04 -10.60 -27.90
C PHE A 81 7.80 -12.04 -28.35
N SER A 82 8.85 -12.76 -28.79
CA SER A 82 8.73 -14.09 -29.41
C SER A 82 8.60 -15.27 -28.42
N ASP A 83 8.78 -15.04 -27.12
CA ASP A 83 8.72 -16.13 -26.14
C ASP A 83 7.30 -16.45 -25.64
N VAL A 84 6.25 -15.87 -26.24
CA VAL A 84 4.84 -16.08 -25.85
C VAL A 84 4.06 -16.98 -26.85
N ASP A 85 4.70 -17.45 -27.91
CA ASP A 85 4.08 -18.31 -28.93
C ASP A 85 4.06 -19.81 -28.51
N GLY A 86 3.35 -20.12 -27.42
CA GLY A 86 3.23 -21.50 -26.94
C GLY A 86 1.96 -21.81 -26.17
N MET A 87 0.78 -21.38 -26.61
CA MET A 87 -0.45 -21.89 -26.01
C MET A 87 -1.44 -22.43 -27.03
N ASN A 88 -1.58 -23.77 -26.99
CA ASN A 88 -2.65 -24.54 -27.63
C ASN A 88 -4.01 -24.14 -27.06
N GLN A 89 -4.96 -23.93 -27.97
CA GLN A 89 -6.37 -23.69 -27.74
C GLN A 89 -7.02 -24.81 -26.93
N THR A 90 -7.66 -24.44 -25.82
CA THR A 90 -8.84 -25.17 -25.29
C THR A 90 -9.91 -24.15 -24.95
N GLU A 91 -11.04 -24.33 -25.65
CA GLU A 91 -12.25 -23.51 -25.58
C GLU A 91 -12.84 -23.52 -24.17
N SER A 92 -12.99 -22.40 -23.48
CA SER A 92 -14.08 -22.03 -22.58
C SER A 92 -13.92 -20.73 -21.76
N ASP A 93 -12.90 -19.91 -22.01
CA ASP A 93 -12.69 -18.62 -21.30
C ASP A 93 -12.47 -17.45 -22.27
N GLU A 94 -13.15 -17.44 -23.41
CA GLU A 94 -12.94 -16.45 -24.49
C GLU A 94 -13.24 -14.99 -24.10
N GLU A 95 -14.09 -14.72 -23.13
CA GLU A 95 -14.41 -13.33 -22.76
C GLU A 95 -13.38 -12.69 -21.79
N LYS A 96 -12.61 -13.50 -21.07
CA LYS A 96 -11.54 -12.99 -20.20
C LYS A 96 -10.18 -12.86 -20.89
N LEU A 97 -9.97 -13.63 -21.96
CA LEU A 97 -8.72 -13.63 -22.73
C LEU A 97 -8.62 -12.48 -23.75
N GLN A 98 -9.74 -11.92 -24.21
CA GLN A 98 -9.71 -10.79 -25.16
C GLN A 98 -9.05 -9.51 -24.61
N HIS A 99 -8.90 -9.38 -23.31
CA HIS A 99 -8.16 -8.26 -22.69
C HIS A 99 -6.64 -8.47 -22.58
N VAL A 100 -6.14 -9.67 -22.87
CA VAL A 100 -4.70 -9.99 -22.81
C VAL A 100 -4.04 -9.99 -24.19
N ILE A 101 -4.82 -10.12 -25.28
CA ILE A 101 -4.30 -10.26 -26.63
C ILE A 101 -4.52 -8.96 -27.44
N GLY A 102 -3.86 -7.88 -27.01
CA GLY A 102 -3.58 -6.73 -27.88
C GLY A 102 -2.32 -6.94 -28.73
N MET A 103 -1.96 -8.18 -29.03
CA MET A 103 -0.75 -8.49 -29.82
C MET A 103 -1.09 -8.70 -31.30
N ASN A 104 -1.67 -7.71 -31.97
CA ASN A 104 -1.76 -7.76 -33.42
C ASN A 104 -1.08 -6.55 -34.06
N GLN A 105 -0.03 -6.89 -34.83
CA GLN A 105 0.61 -6.07 -35.89
C GLN A 105 1.44 -4.86 -35.38
N ILE A 106 2.63 -5.14 -34.87
CA ILE A 106 3.72 -4.18 -34.96
C ILE A 106 4.36 -4.39 -36.35
N GLU A 107 4.00 -3.53 -37.30
CA GLU A 107 4.72 -3.42 -38.57
C GLU A 107 6.18 -3.02 -38.34
N SER A 108 7.06 -3.48 -39.19
CA SER A 108 8.51 -3.40 -39.15
C SER A 108 9.07 -1.96 -39.20
N ASN A 109 9.03 -1.26 -38.08
CA ASN A 109 9.89 -0.11 -37.82
C ASN A 109 10.45 -0.26 -36.42
N GLU A 110 11.76 0.01 -36.22
CA GLU A 110 12.40 0.09 -34.91
C GLU A 110 11.76 1.23 -34.12
N GLU A 111 10.70 0.92 -33.41
CA GLU A 111 9.96 1.91 -32.64
C GLU A 111 10.57 2.03 -31.25
N LYS A 112 10.90 3.26 -30.86
CA LYS A 112 11.35 3.56 -29.50
C LYS A 112 10.18 3.35 -28.54
N LEU A 113 10.23 2.30 -27.72
CA LEU A 113 9.24 2.03 -26.72
C LEU A 113 9.82 2.34 -25.32
N THR A 114 9.15 3.22 -24.60
CA THR A 114 9.41 3.41 -23.18
C THR A 114 8.72 2.30 -22.40
N TYR A 115 9.40 1.70 -21.43
CA TYR A 115 8.78 0.72 -20.54
C TYR A 115 9.11 0.95 -19.08
N VAL A 116 8.18 0.57 -18.22
CA VAL A 116 8.34 0.50 -16.77
C VAL A 116 8.85 -0.88 -16.41
N ASP A 117 9.85 -0.98 -15.57
CA ASP A 117 10.39 -2.21 -15.01
C ASP A 117 10.05 -2.30 -13.52
N GLU A 118 9.39 -3.39 -13.12
CA GLU A 118 9.08 -3.72 -11.73
C GLU A 118 9.87 -4.97 -11.35
N ILE A 119 10.75 -4.85 -10.36
CA ILE A 119 11.68 -5.92 -9.96
C ILE A 119 11.13 -6.64 -8.73
N LYS A 120 11.06 -7.96 -8.80
CA LYS A 120 10.58 -8.83 -7.71
C LYS A 120 11.58 -9.94 -7.41
N CYS A 121 12.08 -9.95 -6.18
CA CYS A 121 12.92 -11.03 -5.69
C CYS A 121 12.05 -12.13 -5.05
N VAL A 122 12.20 -13.36 -5.50
CA VAL A 122 11.37 -14.51 -5.12
C VAL A 122 12.23 -15.74 -4.76
N TYR A 123 11.66 -16.65 -3.98
CA TYR A 123 12.26 -17.98 -3.71
C TYR A 123 11.77 -19.06 -4.69
N ARG A 124 10.66 -18.76 -5.40
CA ARG A 124 10.12 -19.65 -6.41
C ARG A 124 11.09 -19.70 -7.60
N ASP A 125 11.23 -20.89 -8.21
CA ASP A 125 11.99 -21.03 -9.45
C ASP A 125 11.42 -20.09 -10.52
N VAL A 126 12.28 -19.23 -11.04
CA VAL A 126 11.85 -18.20 -12.01
C VAL A 126 11.48 -18.80 -13.36
N GLU A 127 12.05 -19.97 -13.72
CA GLU A 127 11.71 -20.66 -14.96
C GLU A 127 10.27 -21.20 -14.98
N GLU A 128 9.71 -21.50 -13.81
CA GLU A 128 8.33 -21.95 -13.65
C GLU A 128 7.31 -20.79 -13.68
N ILE A 129 7.76 -19.53 -13.77
CA ILE A 129 6.87 -18.37 -13.82
C ILE A 129 6.54 -18.09 -15.28
N GLU A 130 5.41 -18.58 -15.76
CA GLU A 130 4.94 -18.34 -17.14
C GLU A 130 4.33 -16.94 -17.31
N GLU A 131 3.55 -16.50 -16.31
CA GLU A 131 2.87 -15.20 -16.31
C GLU A 131 3.21 -14.40 -15.07
N ALA A 132 3.12 -13.07 -15.19
CA ALA A 132 3.35 -12.20 -14.05
C ALA A 132 2.21 -12.34 -13.02
N ASP A 133 2.60 -12.32 -11.72
CA ASP A 133 1.63 -12.19 -10.64
C ASP A 133 0.76 -10.95 -10.85
N ILE A 134 -0.55 -11.11 -10.68
CA ILE A 134 -1.54 -10.06 -10.94
C ILE A 134 -1.28 -8.78 -10.14
N LEU A 135 -0.78 -8.90 -8.90
CA LEU A 135 -0.47 -7.75 -8.04
C LEU A 135 0.78 -7.03 -8.52
N HIS A 136 1.79 -7.77 -8.96
CA HIS A 136 3.02 -7.19 -9.51
C HIS A 136 2.72 -6.46 -10.81
N LEU A 137 1.94 -7.10 -11.69
CA LEU A 137 1.50 -6.51 -12.95
C LEU A 137 0.64 -5.26 -12.73
N ALA A 138 -0.32 -5.31 -11.80
CA ALA A 138 -1.15 -4.16 -11.47
C ALA A 138 -0.33 -2.98 -10.91
N GLN A 139 0.70 -3.25 -10.10
CA GLN A 139 1.61 -2.21 -9.61
C GLN A 139 2.35 -1.55 -10.76
N ALA A 140 2.92 -2.33 -11.64
CA ALA A 140 3.65 -1.84 -12.81
C ALA A 140 2.74 -1.09 -13.81
N LYS A 141 1.51 -1.57 -14.03
CA LYS A 141 0.48 -0.86 -14.83
C LYS A 141 0.13 0.51 -14.23
N CYS A 142 0.00 0.62 -12.92
CA CYS A 142 -0.20 1.92 -12.27
C CYS A 142 0.94 2.89 -12.58
N TYR A 143 2.19 2.44 -12.46
CA TYR A 143 3.34 3.28 -12.79
C TYR A 143 3.42 3.60 -14.28
N ALA A 144 3.10 2.64 -15.15
CA ALA A 144 3.04 2.86 -16.59
C ALA A 144 1.99 3.92 -16.97
N TYR A 145 0.79 3.83 -16.37
CA TYR A 145 -0.24 4.85 -16.56
C TYR A 145 0.22 6.23 -16.10
N MET A 146 0.72 6.34 -14.88
CA MET A 146 1.19 7.61 -14.31
C MET A 146 2.30 8.24 -15.16
N TYR A 147 3.25 7.43 -15.62
CA TYR A 147 4.36 7.90 -16.43
C TYR A 147 3.91 8.24 -17.86
N GLY A 148 3.08 7.39 -18.46
CA GLY A 148 2.56 7.58 -19.80
C GLY A 148 1.74 8.87 -19.95
N VAL A 149 0.86 9.15 -18.99
CA VAL A 149 0.11 10.42 -18.92
C VAL A 149 1.06 11.61 -18.77
N LYS A 150 2.06 11.53 -17.91
CA LYS A 150 3.02 12.62 -17.68
C LYS A 150 3.89 12.92 -18.89
N GLN A 151 4.16 11.93 -19.73
CA GLN A 151 5.02 12.05 -20.93
C GLN A 151 4.23 12.13 -22.23
N ASP A 152 2.89 12.15 -22.16
CA ASP A 152 1.99 12.18 -23.32
C ASP A 152 2.31 11.06 -24.33
N LEU A 153 2.44 9.84 -23.83
CA LEU A 153 2.74 8.67 -24.65
C LEU A 153 1.46 8.08 -25.26
N GLU A 154 1.55 7.50 -26.46
CA GLU A 154 0.45 6.73 -27.06
C GLU A 154 0.42 5.29 -26.56
N LYS A 155 1.60 4.71 -26.31
CA LYS A 155 1.78 3.34 -25.81
C LYS A 155 2.97 3.25 -24.87
N ILE A 156 2.96 2.26 -23.98
CA ILE A 156 4.02 2.03 -23.01
C ILE A 156 4.17 0.53 -22.72
N GLY A 157 5.41 0.09 -22.55
CA GLY A 157 5.72 -1.25 -22.11
C GLY A 157 5.67 -1.39 -20.59
N VAL A 158 5.41 -2.60 -20.13
CA VAL A 158 5.50 -3.02 -18.74
C VAL A 158 6.34 -4.29 -18.67
N GLN A 159 7.43 -4.26 -17.94
CA GLN A 159 8.30 -5.40 -17.69
C GLN A 159 8.22 -5.79 -16.22
N ILE A 160 8.06 -7.08 -15.95
CA ILE A 160 8.22 -7.63 -14.60
C ILE A 160 9.51 -8.46 -14.61
N THR A 161 10.47 -8.01 -13.80
CA THR A 161 11.77 -8.68 -13.66
C THR A 161 11.76 -9.51 -12.38
N TYR A 162 11.64 -10.84 -12.52
CA TYR A 162 11.79 -11.78 -11.40
C TYR A 162 13.25 -12.15 -11.23
N CYS A 163 13.72 -12.16 -9.98
CA CYS A 163 15.06 -12.58 -9.60
C CYS A 163 14.97 -13.60 -8.46
N HIS A 164 15.57 -14.77 -8.65
CA HIS A 164 15.63 -15.77 -7.58
C HIS A 164 16.61 -15.33 -6.49
N LEU A 165 16.18 -15.36 -5.23
CA LEU A 165 16.95 -14.81 -4.10
C LEU A 165 18.29 -15.51 -3.85
N GLU A 166 18.39 -16.82 -4.14
CA GLU A 166 19.61 -17.60 -3.87
C GLU A 166 20.48 -17.79 -5.12
N THR A 167 19.85 -18.10 -6.27
CA THR A 167 20.58 -18.40 -7.50
C THR A 167 20.89 -17.17 -8.35
N GLU A 168 20.25 -16.05 -8.05
CA GLU A 168 20.29 -14.82 -8.81
C GLU A 168 19.83 -14.95 -10.28
N GLN A 169 19.17 -16.06 -10.63
CA GLN A 169 18.57 -16.22 -11.95
C GLN A 169 17.50 -15.17 -12.17
N ILE A 170 17.45 -14.64 -13.40
CA ILE A 170 16.55 -13.54 -13.79
C ILE A 170 15.67 -14.00 -14.93
N LYS A 171 14.36 -13.85 -14.77
CA LYS A 171 13.36 -13.96 -15.84
C LYS A 171 12.60 -12.67 -16.00
N ARG A 172 12.38 -12.26 -17.24
CA ARG A 172 11.64 -11.03 -17.57
C ARG A 172 10.41 -11.38 -18.37
N ILE A 173 9.27 -10.86 -17.93
CA ILE A 173 7.99 -10.99 -18.60
C ILE A 173 7.59 -9.59 -19.05
N PHE A 174 7.25 -9.45 -20.33
CA PHE A 174 7.01 -8.15 -20.95
C PHE A 174 5.60 -8.05 -21.52
N TYR A 175 4.96 -6.91 -21.29
CA TYR A 175 3.65 -6.54 -21.80
C TYR A 175 3.72 -5.19 -22.49
N CYS A 176 2.84 -4.92 -23.44
CA CYS A 176 2.71 -3.62 -24.09
C CYS A 176 1.24 -3.20 -24.04
N TYR A 177 1.00 -1.95 -23.66
CA TYR A 177 -0.33 -1.39 -23.53
C TYR A 177 -0.42 -0.05 -24.27
N THR A 178 -1.55 0.21 -24.90
CA THR A 178 -1.92 1.56 -25.32
C THR A 178 -2.32 2.37 -24.08
N MET A 179 -2.17 3.69 -24.15
CA MET A 179 -2.63 4.55 -23.05
C MET A 179 -4.15 4.54 -22.89
N GLY A 180 -4.89 4.23 -23.98
CA GLY A 180 -6.35 4.01 -23.91
C GLY A 180 -6.71 2.82 -23.03
N GLU A 181 -6.07 1.66 -23.23
CA GLU A 181 -6.27 0.46 -22.40
C GLU A 181 -5.90 0.71 -20.94
N LEU A 182 -4.75 1.34 -20.68
CA LEU A 182 -4.34 1.68 -19.34
C LEU A 182 -5.29 2.67 -18.65
N SER A 183 -5.81 3.64 -19.39
CA SER A 183 -6.76 4.61 -18.88
C SER A 183 -8.08 3.96 -18.45
N LEU A 184 -8.63 3.06 -19.26
CA LEU A 184 -9.85 2.33 -18.92
C LEU A 184 -9.63 1.44 -17.69
N TRP A 185 -8.60 0.63 -17.68
CA TRP A 185 -8.25 -0.22 -16.56
C TRP A 185 -8.00 0.58 -15.27
N PHE A 186 -7.27 1.69 -15.38
CA PHE A 186 -6.95 2.53 -14.21
C PHE A 186 -8.19 3.22 -13.67
N ALA A 187 -9.13 3.65 -14.54
CA ALA A 187 -10.40 4.22 -14.11
C ALA A 187 -11.21 3.22 -13.27
N GLU A 188 -11.30 1.95 -13.67
CA GLU A 188 -11.97 0.90 -12.90
C GLU A 188 -11.33 0.71 -11.52
N VAL A 189 -10.00 0.66 -11.46
CA VAL A 189 -9.25 0.57 -10.19
C VAL A 189 -9.52 1.78 -9.30
N LEU A 190 -9.52 2.97 -9.88
CA LEU A 190 -9.76 4.22 -9.15
C LEU A 190 -11.21 4.28 -8.62
N ASP A 191 -12.19 3.92 -9.43
CA ASP A 191 -13.60 3.92 -9.04
C ASP A 191 -13.88 2.93 -7.90
N ALA A 192 -13.32 1.74 -7.98
CA ALA A 192 -13.39 0.77 -6.88
C ALA A 192 -12.77 1.32 -5.58
N TYR A 193 -11.68 2.08 -5.69
CA TYR A 193 -11.03 2.68 -4.53
C TYR A 193 -11.80 3.90 -3.98
N ARG A 194 -12.46 4.69 -4.83
CA ARG A 194 -13.26 5.86 -4.42
C ARG A 194 -14.31 5.54 -3.38
N MET A 195 -15.00 4.41 -3.52
CA MET A 195 -15.98 3.96 -2.53
C MET A 195 -15.36 3.78 -1.14
N TRP A 196 -14.14 3.25 -1.07
CA TRP A 196 -13.41 3.08 0.17
C TRP A 196 -12.89 4.38 0.73
N ALA A 197 -12.40 5.28 -0.11
CA ALA A 197 -11.94 6.60 0.30
C ALA A 197 -13.08 7.41 0.91
N ALA A 198 -14.24 7.45 0.25
CA ALA A 198 -15.44 8.11 0.76
C ALA A 198 -15.89 7.52 2.11
N TYR A 199 -15.97 6.19 2.21
CA TYR A 199 -16.28 5.53 3.47
C TYR A 199 -15.27 5.86 4.58
N TYR A 200 -13.98 5.90 4.26
CA TYR A 200 -12.94 6.22 5.23
C TYR A 200 -13.06 7.66 5.74
N VAL A 201 -13.35 8.63 4.86
CA VAL A 201 -13.55 10.04 5.21
C VAL A 201 -14.75 10.17 6.12
N GLU A 202 -15.90 9.61 5.73
CA GLU A 202 -17.13 9.64 6.55
C GLU A 202 -16.94 8.98 7.92
N ALA A 203 -16.27 7.82 7.95
CA ALA A 203 -15.97 7.11 9.20
C ALA A 203 -15.04 7.93 10.10
N ARG A 204 -14.06 8.65 9.52
CA ARG A 204 -13.15 9.54 10.24
C ARG A 204 -13.91 10.73 10.85
N GLU A 205 -14.79 11.36 10.09
CA GLU A 205 -15.62 12.46 10.57
C GLU A 205 -16.51 12.02 11.73
N LYS A 206 -17.26 10.91 11.57
CA LYS A 206 -18.09 10.33 12.62
C LYS A 206 -17.29 9.99 13.87
N ARG A 207 -16.10 9.41 13.70
CA ARG A 207 -15.16 9.12 14.77
C ARG A 207 -14.76 10.40 15.49
N ASN A 208 -14.27 11.40 14.76
CA ASN A 208 -13.77 12.64 15.33
C ASN A 208 -14.86 13.40 16.07
N ALA A 209 -16.05 13.53 15.49
CA ALA A 209 -17.19 14.15 16.15
C ALA A 209 -17.56 13.43 17.47
N SER A 210 -17.58 12.10 17.47
CA SER A 210 -17.87 11.31 18.67
C SER A 210 -16.84 11.51 19.76
N ILE A 211 -15.56 11.59 19.40
CA ILE A 211 -14.46 11.81 20.34
C ILE A 211 -14.47 13.24 20.88
N GLN A 212 -14.75 14.23 20.03
CA GLN A 212 -14.85 15.62 20.47
C GLN A 212 -15.97 15.83 21.49
N ALA A 213 -17.13 15.18 21.29
CA ALA A 213 -18.25 15.22 22.24
C ALA A 213 -17.98 14.47 23.55
N LEU A 214 -16.98 13.57 23.56
CA LEU A 214 -16.70 12.69 24.69
C LEU A 214 -16.21 13.50 25.92
N GLN A 215 -16.81 13.23 27.08
CA GLN A 215 -16.35 13.76 28.36
C GLN A 215 -15.51 12.71 29.10
N PHE A 216 -14.71 13.15 30.09
CA PHE A 216 -14.00 12.22 30.94
C PHE A 216 -15.01 11.31 31.67
N PRO A 217 -14.89 9.97 31.58
CA PRO A 217 -16.00 9.06 31.90
C PRO A 217 -16.29 8.87 33.36
N PHE A 218 -15.43 9.39 34.26
CA PHE A 218 -15.52 9.22 35.71
C PHE A 218 -15.37 10.52 36.48
N SER A 219 -15.78 10.53 37.75
CA SER A 219 -15.32 11.57 38.66
C SER A 219 -13.83 11.45 38.92
N PHE A 220 -13.10 12.57 38.81
CA PHE A 220 -11.65 12.56 39.00
C PHE A 220 -11.25 12.15 40.40
N ARG A 221 -10.32 11.23 40.51
CA ARG A 221 -9.64 10.87 41.74
C ARG A 221 -8.57 11.93 42.10
N PRO A 222 -8.12 12.03 43.38
CA PRO A 222 -7.01 12.91 43.76
C PRO A 222 -5.79 12.72 42.84
N GLY A 223 -5.26 13.80 42.28
CA GLY A 223 -4.13 13.79 41.35
C GLY A 223 -4.43 13.38 39.89
N GLN A 224 -5.56 12.70 39.64
CA GLN A 224 -5.90 12.19 38.32
C GLN A 224 -6.14 13.31 37.26
N LYS A 225 -6.82 14.39 37.68
CA LYS A 225 -7.02 15.55 36.78
C LYS A 225 -5.70 16.18 36.38
N LYS A 226 -4.75 16.30 37.32
CA LYS A 226 -3.41 16.82 37.00
C LYS A 226 -2.64 15.90 36.06
N MET A 227 -2.70 14.58 36.29
CA MET A 227 -2.05 13.59 35.41
C MET A 227 -2.62 13.64 33.99
N THR A 228 -3.94 13.71 33.82
CA THR A 228 -4.61 13.85 32.50
C THR A 228 -4.19 15.13 31.79
N ALA A 229 -4.14 16.27 32.51
CA ALA A 229 -3.73 17.54 31.94
C ALA A 229 -2.26 17.53 31.50
N ILE A 230 -1.37 16.93 32.27
CA ILE A 230 0.06 16.82 31.94
C ILE A 230 0.24 15.91 30.71
N ALA A 231 -0.49 14.79 30.63
CA ALA A 231 -0.47 13.91 29.46
C ALA A 231 -0.94 14.65 28.20
N TYR A 232 -2.04 15.38 28.30
CA TYR A 232 -2.54 16.22 27.21
C TYR A 232 -1.50 17.24 26.73
N GLN A 233 -0.92 18.02 27.65
CA GLN A 233 0.10 19.02 27.33
C GLN A 233 1.35 18.41 26.69
N ALA A 234 1.75 17.21 27.12
CA ALA A 234 2.89 16.52 26.52
C ALA A 234 2.63 16.14 25.06
N MET A 235 1.43 15.63 24.75
CA MET A 235 1.00 15.28 23.41
C MET A 235 0.88 16.53 22.51
N GLU A 236 0.21 17.57 23.00
CA GLU A 236 0.08 18.86 22.31
C GLU A 236 1.42 19.47 21.91
N ASN A 237 2.41 19.37 22.81
CA ASN A 237 3.75 19.89 22.59
C ASN A 237 4.72 18.87 21.94
N LYS A 238 4.23 17.70 21.52
CA LYS A 238 5.02 16.61 20.93
C LYS A 238 6.23 16.21 21.79
N LYS A 239 6.04 16.14 23.11
CA LYS A 239 7.08 15.82 24.09
C LYS A 239 6.93 14.41 24.66
N HIS A 240 8.05 13.78 24.94
CA HIS A 240 8.08 12.57 25.74
C HIS A 240 7.78 12.88 27.19
N ILE A 241 7.03 11.98 27.86
CA ILE A 241 6.67 12.13 29.27
C ILE A 241 6.81 10.78 30.00
N PHE A 242 7.29 10.84 31.22
CA PHE A 242 7.31 9.72 32.13
C PHE A 242 6.36 10.05 33.30
N LEU A 243 5.34 9.19 33.48
CA LEU A 243 4.32 9.34 34.50
C LEU A 243 4.45 8.23 35.56
N GLN A 244 4.79 8.59 36.76
CA GLN A 244 4.77 7.66 37.91
C GLN A 244 3.57 7.98 38.82
N ALA A 245 2.72 6.99 39.05
CA ALA A 245 1.57 7.11 39.92
C ALA A 245 1.27 5.76 40.57
N PRO A 246 0.70 5.73 41.77
CA PRO A 246 0.37 4.51 42.50
C PRO A 246 -0.63 3.63 41.72
N THR A 247 -0.71 2.37 42.12
CA THR A 247 -1.74 1.46 41.61
C THR A 247 -3.13 2.00 41.94
N GLY A 248 -4.08 1.86 41.03
CA GLY A 248 -5.44 2.38 41.25
C GLY A 248 -5.64 3.88 40.98
N ALA A 249 -4.59 4.65 40.68
CA ALA A 249 -4.71 6.07 40.35
C ALA A 249 -5.41 6.39 39.04
N GLY A 250 -5.82 5.36 38.24
CA GLY A 250 -6.49 5.53 36.97
C GLY A 250 -5.57 5.95 35.85
N LYS A 251 -4.32 5.49 35.83
CA LYS A 251 -3.30 5.82 34.79
C LYS A 251 -3.79 5.59 33.36
N THR A 252 -4.38 4.42 33.12
CA THR A 252 -4.84 4.02 31.80
C THR A 252 -5.79 5.03 31.16
N ILE A 253 -6.89 5.36 31.85
CA ILE A 253 -7.86 6.31 31.31
C ILE A 253 -7.32 7.73 31.26
N SER A 254 -6.41 8.11 32.18
CA SER A 254 -5.80 9.44 32.21
C SER A 254 -4.78 9.68 31.09
N THR A 255 -4.32 8.63 30.42
CA THR A 255 -3.45 8.73 29.25
C THR A 255 -4.22 8.48 27.95
N LEU A 256 -5.15 7.52 27.94
CA LEU A 256 -5.98 7.23 26.76
C LEU A 256 -6.93 8.37 26.39
N TYR A 257 -7.61 8.94 27.39
CA TYR A 257 -8.57 10.02 27.14
C TYR A 257 -7.94 11.25 26.45
N PRO A 258 -6.83 11.83 26.92
CA PRO A 258 -6.18 12.92 26.22
C PRO A 258 -5.62 12.50 24.84
N ALA A 259 -5.11 11.28 24.69
CA ALA A 259 -4.65 10.79 23.39
C ALA A 259 -5.80 10.71 22.38
N LEU A 260 -6.98 10.25 22.80
CA LEU A 260 -8.18 10.27 21.98
C LEU A 260 -8.60 11.70 21.61
N LYS A 261 -8.52 12.67 22.54
CA LYS A 261 -8.84 14.07 22.24
C LYS A 261 -7.92 14.65 21.15
N GLU A 262 -6.63 14.36 21.21
CA GLU A 262 -5.67 14.77 20.17
C GLU A 262 -5.98 14.09 18.81
N LEU A 263 -6.39 12.82 18.82
CA LEU A 263 -6.83 12.12 17.63
C LEU A 263 -8.12 12.71 17.06
N GLY A 264 -9.12 13.00 17.91
CA GLY A 264 -10.36 13.64 17.49
C GLY A 264 -10.18 15.08 16.98
N ALA A 265 -9.10 15.75 17.39
CA ALA A 265 -8.68 17.06 16.90
C ALA A 265 -7.78 16.98 15.65
N GLU A 266 -7.60 15.80 15.07
CA GLU A 266 -6.76 15.51 13.89
C GLU A 266 -5.27 15.84 14.07
N LYS A 267 -4.80 15.93 15.33
CA LYS A 267 -3.38 16.12 15.65
C LYS A 267 -2.60 14.80 15.73
N ALA A 268 -3.30 13.68 15.73
CA ALA A 268 -2.76 12.33 15.68
C ALA A 268 -3.63 11.45 14.76
N GLU A 269 -3.02 10.51 14.04
CA GLU A 269 -3.74 9.58 13.17
C GLU A 269 -4.01 8.24 13.86
N ASN A 270 -3.07 7.78 14.67
CA ASN A 270 -3.12 6.49 15.34
C ASN A 270 -2.66 6.59 16.79
N ILE A 271 -3.18 5.68 17.62
CA ILE A 271 -2.76 5.51 19.02
C ILE A 271 -2.26 4.08 19.17
N PHE A 272 -1.02 3.91 19.61
CA PHE A 272 -0.44 2.63 19.99
C PHE A 272 -0.34 2.55 21.50
N TYR A 273 -1.16 1.68 22.12
CA TYR A 273 -1.12 1.43 23.53
C TYR A 273 -0.35 0.13 23.80
N LEU A 274 0.89 0.26 24.20
CA LEU A 274 1.79 -0.87 24.42
C LEU A 274 1.74 -1.31 25.89
N THR A 275 1.65 -2.62 26.12
CA THR A 275 1.62 -3.21 27.47
C THR A 275 2.67 -4.30 27.60
N ALA A 276 3.35 -4.34 28.76
CA ALA A 276 4.35 -5.36 29.04
C ALA A 276 3.76 -6.74 29.43
N LYS A 277 2.48 -6.79 29.78
CA LYS A 277 1.80 -8.00 30.28
C LYS A 277 0.38 -8.09 29.73
N THR A 278 -0.08 -9.31 29.46
CA THR A 278 -1.42 -9.61 28.97
C THR A 278 -2.53 -9.02 29.86
N ILE A 279 -2.35 -9.10 31.18
CA ILE A 279 -3.31 -8.55 32.17
C ILE A 279 -3.50 -7.04 32.04
N THR A 280 -2.44 -6.28 31.70
CA THR A 280 -2.55 -4.83 31.49
C THR A 280 -3.25 -4.47 30.18
N ARG A 281 -3.28 -5.38 29.21
CA ARG A 281 -4.09 -5.28 28.01
C ARG A 281 -5.57 -5.24 28.31
N THR A 282 -6.06 -6.13 29.20
CA THR A 282 -7.47 -6.18 29.62
C THR A 282 -7.92 -4.83 30.21
N VAL A 283 -7.08 -4.21 31.05
CA VAL A 283 -7.39 -2.89 31.64
C VAL A 283 -7.54 -1.80 30.56
N ALA A 284 -6.75 -1.85 29.50
CA ALA A 284 -6.90 -0.92 28.37
C ALA A 284 -8.19 -1.20 27.58
N GLN A 285 -8.51 -2.47 27.35
CA GLN A 285 -9.76 -2.87 26.69
C GLN A 285 -10.99 -2.40 27.47
N GLU A 286 -11.02 -2.63 28.79
CA GLU A 286 -12.10 -2.15 29.68
C GLU A 286 -12.24 -0.62 29.62
N ALA A 287 -11.12 0.12 29.58
CA ALA A 287 -11.16 1.57 29.43
C ALA A 287 -11.79 2.00 28.10
N PHE A 288 -11.49 1.30 26.99
CA PHE A 288 -12.12 1.56 25.72
C PHE A 288 -13.60 1.21 25.70
N GLU A 289 -14.03 0.10 26.35
CA GLU A 289 -15.46 -0.25 26.45
C GLU A 289 -16.24 0.84 27.21
N VAL A 290 -15.73 1.32 28.32
CA VAL A 290 -16.36 2.44 29.06
C VAL A 290 -16.50 3.69 28.15
N LEU A 291 -15.49 4.00 27.35
CA LEU A 291 -15.56 5.13 26.43
C LEU A 291 -16.56 4.90 25.30
N ARG A 292 -16.69 3.67 24.80
CA ARG A 292 -17.72 3.29 23.79
C ARG A 292 -19.13 3.43 24.36
N GLU A 293 -19.37 2.99 25.60
CA GLU A 293 -20.65 3.18 26.29
C GLU A 293 -21.01 4.66 26.45
N LYS A 294 -20.01 5.54 26.51
CA LYS A 294 -20.18 7.00 26.53
C LYS A 294 -20.31 7.63 25.15
N GLY A 295 -20.39 6.82 24.09
CA GLY A 295 -20.67 7.25 22.73
C GLY A 295 -19.46 7.36 21.79
N MET A 296 -18.28 6.91 22.20
CA MET A 296 -17.11 6.89 21.33
C MET A 296 -17.27 5.90 20.15
N LYS A 297 -17.08 6.38 18.93
CA LYS A 297 -17.10 5.58 17.69
C LYS A 297 -15.68 5.44 17.16
N TYR A 298 -14.89 4.54 17.75
CA TYR A 298 -13.52 4.27 17.35
C TYR A 298 -13.23 2.78 17.32
N LYS A 299 -12.58 2.32 16.24
CA LYS A 299 -12.16 0.92 16.11
C LYS A 299 -10.86 0.72 16.88
N VAL A 300 -10.82 -0.31 17.72
CA VAL A 300 -9.64 -0.73 18.48
C VAL A 300 -9.31 -2.14 18.05
N VAL A 301 -8.06 -2.36 17.65
CA VAL A 301 -7.52 -3.67 17.28
C VAL A 301 -6.55 -4.09 18.37
N THR A 302 -6.67 -5.34 18.83
CA THR A 302 -5.75 -5.96 19.76
C THR A 302 -4.89 -6.98 19.00
N ILE A 303 -3.59 -6.85 19.10
CA ILE A 303 -2.60 -7.69 18.42
C ILE A 303 -1.96 -8.61 19.45
#